data_4ffcb5e66bb4d6235aac401b3c4f8af8
#
_entry.id   4ffcb5e66bb4d6235aac401b3c4f8af8
#
_cell.length_a   1.000
_cell.length_b   1.000
_cell.length_c   1.000
_cell.angle_alpha   90.00
_cell.angle_beta   90.00
_cell.angle_gamma   90.00
#
_symmetry.space_group_name_H-M   'P 1'
#
loop_
_entity.id
_entity.type
_entity.pdbx_description
1 polymer ?
#
loop_
_entity_poly.entity_id
_entity_poly.type
_entity_poly.pdbx_seq_one_letter_code
_entity_poly.pdbx_strand_id
1 'polypeptide(L)'
;MYRSNNCGELRSSHINNEVTLSGWVQKVRDKGFMVWVDLRDRYGITQLIFDEERTPKAMMEQAQKLGREFVIQVKGTVIERASKNPKIATGDIEILVSELTILNSAILPPFTIEDETDGGEELRMKYRYLDIRRNPVKNSLIFRHKVTQEVRNYLSNQDFIEVETPYLIKSTPEGARDFVVPSRMNEGQFYALPQSPQTFKQLLMVGGMDKYFQIVKCFRDEDLRADRQPEFTQIDCEMAFVEQEDILNVFEGLTRHLLKEVNGVEIEEFPRMLYDDAMRLYGNDKPDIRFGMQFGELNAVAQHKDFKVFNDAELVVGIAIPGGNSYTRKEIDKLIDWVKRPQVGALGMVYSRCNDDGTYKSSVDKFYNQDDLAKWAEVTQAKAGDLICVLSGPTDKVRAQLSALRMEMAERLGLRDPKVFAPLWVMDFPLLEWDEDTKRYHAMHHPFTSPKPGQIELLDTNPGEVKANAYDLVLNGNEIGGGSIRIHDKATQAIMLKHLGFSDEEAKAQFGFLMDAFEYGAPPHGGLAFGLDRLVAILGGQETIRDFIAFPKNNSGRDVMIDAPSKIDDLQLEELSLKLNIKS
;
A
#
# COMPACT_ATOMS: atom_id res chain seq x y z
N MET A 1 41.31 4.89 5.44
CA MET A 1 39.93 4.33 5.54
C MET A 1 39.34 4.77 6.87
N TYR A 2 38.06 5.23 6.91
CA TYR A 2 37.49 5.74 8.16
C TYR A 2 37.09 4.65 9.17
N ARG A 3 37.03 3.39 8.77
CA ARG A 3 36.66 2.27 9.63
C ARG A 3 37.22 0.96 9.10
N SER A 4 37.69 0.08 10.01
CA SER A 4 38.02 -1.31 9.69
C SER A 4 36.80 -2.22 9.83
N ASN A 5 35.90 -1.88 10.76
CA ASN A 5 34.70 -2.64 11.11
C ASN A 5 33.51 -1.71 11.26
N ASN A 6 32.29 -2.24 11.17
CA ASN A 6 31.09 -1.49 11.52
C ASN A 6 30.66 -1.71 12.98
N CYS A 7 29.77 -0.84 13.49
CA CYS A 7 29.39 -0.85 14.92
C CYS A 7 28.48 -2.03 15.32
N GLY A 8 28.11 -2.91 14.40
CA GLY A 8 27.22 -4.04 14.66
C GLY A 8 27.88 -5.42 14.56
N GLU A 9 29.13 -5.49 14.06
CA GLU A 9 29.71 -6.79 13.69
C GLU A 9 30.64 -7.42 14.74
N LEU A 10 31.19 -6.63 15.63
CA LEU A 10 32.17 -7.11 16.61
C LEU A 10 31.57 -8.08 17.63
N ARG A 11 32.33 -9.13 17.99
CA ARG A 11 31.94 -10.19 18.92
C ARG A 11 33.11 -10.54 19.81
N SER A 12 32.92 -11.42 20.79
CA SER A 12 33.98 -11.91 21.69
C SER A 12 35.18 -12.53 20.96
N SER A 13 35.00 -13.05 19.75
CA SER A 13 36.07 -13.55 18.89
C SER A 13 37.05 -12.47 18.41
N HIS A 14 36.69 -11.20 18.53
CA HIS A 14 37.52 -10.06 18.13
C HIS A 14 38.31 -9.46 19.31
N ILE A 15 38.17 -10.00 20.53
CA ILE A 15 38.93 -9.51 21.72
C ILE A 15 40.42 -9.50 21.43
N ASN A 16 41.10 -8.44 21.85
CA ASN A 16 42.51 -8.08 21.61
C ASN A 16 42.80 -7.58 20.17
N ASN A 17 41.83 -7.52 19.25
CA ASN A 17 42.07 -6.91 17.96
C ASN A 17 42.03 -5.38 18.09
N GLU A 18 42.88 -4.71 17.34
CA GLU A 18 42.82 -3.26 17.15
C GLU A 18 41.82 -2.97 16.00
N VAL A 19 40.90 -2.06 16.25
CA VAL A 19 39.84 -1.70 15.29
C VAL A 19 39.68 -0.18 15.17
N THR A 20 39.21 0.26 14.01
CA THR A 20 38.79 1.63 13.76
C THR A 20 37.28 1.64 13.49
N LEU A 21 36.53 2.40 14.29
CA LEU A 21 35.08 2.58 14.11
C LEU A 21 34.75 4.04 13.80
N SER A 22 33.72 4.26 13.01
CA SER A 22 33.14 5.60 12.77
C SER A 22 31.64 5.54 12.80
N GLY A 23 31.01 6.52 13.45
CA GLY A 23 29.56 6.55 13.60
C GLY A 23 29.10 7.81 14.32
N TRP A 24 27.84 7.77 14.72
CA TRP A 24 27.18 8.81 15.49
C TRP A 24 27.16 8.46 16.97
N VAL A 25 27.46 9.45 17.81
CA VAL A 25 27.34 9.33 19.27
C VAL A 25 25.86 9.28 19.64
N GLN A 26 25.39 8.13 20.09
CA GLN A 26 23.99 8.00 20.52
C GLN A 26 23.79 8.44 21.97
N LYS A 27 24.70 8.04 22.86
CA LYS A 27 24.60 8.33 24.29
C LYS A 27 25.99 8.45 24.90
N VAL A 28 26.17 9.41 25.80
CA VAL A 28 27.38 9.58 26.63
C VAL A 28 26.97 9.38 28.07
N ARG A 29 27.77 8.62 28.81
CA ARG A 29 27.64 8.43 30.27
C ARG A 29 28.98 8.77 30.91
N ASP A 30 29.03 9.95 31.54
CA ASP A 30 30.22 10.45 32.25
C ASP A 30 30.09 10.20 33.76
N LYS A 31 31.11 9.59 34.35
CA LYS A 31 31.25 9.37 35.79
C LYS A 31 32.52 10.02 36.35
N GLY A 32 33.13 10.92 35.61
CA GLY A 32 34.38 11.59 35.97
C GLY A 32 35.61 10.76 35.60
N PHE A 33 35.84 9.67 36.29
CA PHE A 33 36.96 8.74 36.07
C PHE A 33 36.79 7.78 34.90
N MET A 34 35.56 7.64 34.42
CA MET A 34 35.19 6.82 33.26
C MET A 34 34.11 7.49 32.41
N VAL A 35 34.31 7.45 31.09
CA VAL A 35 33.29 7.89 30.11
C VAL A 35 32.95 6.71 29.20
N TRP A 36 31.68 6.39 29.10
CA TRP A 36 31.16 5.44 28.13
C TRP A 36 30.39 6.17 27.04
N VAL A 37 30.65 5.76 25.80
CA VAL A 37 29.95 6.31 24.61
C VAL A 37 29.37 5.16 23.83
N ASP A 38 28.05 5.23 23.57
CA ASP A 38 27.42 4.31 22.64
C ASP A 38 27.58 4.92 21.23
N LEU A 39 28.39 4.30 20.39
CA LEU A 39 28.63 4.67 19.00
C LEU A 39 27.73 3.85 18.10
N ARG A 40 26.96 4.52 17.24
CA ARG A 40 25.97 3.90 16.36
C ARG A 40 26.30 4.15 14.90
N ASP A 41 26.10 3.13 14.07
CA ASP A 41 25.99 3.25 12.62
C ASP A 41 24.75 2.52 12.09
N ARG A 42 24.66 2.28 10.77
CA ARG A 42 23.54 1.54 10.17
C ARG A 42 23.42 0.11 10.71
N TYR A 43 24.53 -0.52 11.08
CA TYR A 43 24.65 -1.94 11.40
C TYR A 43 24.39 -2.25 12.86
N GLY A 44 24.57 -1.26 13.75
CA GLY A 44 24.36 -1.47 15.19
C GLY A 44 25.01 -0.43 16.07
N ILE A 45 25.24 -0.84 17.32
CA ILE A 45 25.80 0.00 18.37
C ILE A 45 26.96 -0.73 18.99
N THR A 46 28.09 -0.03 19.22
CA THR A 46 29.22 -0.53 19.99
C THR A 46 29.53 0.45 21.12
N GLN A 47 29.73 -0.07 22.34
CA GLN A 47 30.15 0.75 23.47
C GLN A 47 31.65 1.06 23.36
N LEU A 48 32.00 2.32 23.53
CA LEU A 48 33.35 2.82 23.70
C LEU A 48 33.58 3.10 25.18
N ILE A 49 34.82 2.89 25.65
CA ILE A 49 35.24 3.22 27.03
C ILE A 49 36.49 4.08 26.99
N PHE A 50 36.47 5.16 27.79
CA PHE A 50 37.59 6.01 28.13
C PHE A 50 37.79 5.90 29.63
N ASP A 51 38.96 5.48 30.03
CA ASP A 51 39.35 5.16 31.41
C ASP A 51 40.47 6.11 31.82
N GLU A 52 40.33 6.87 32.90
CA GLU A 52 41.28 7.90 33.34
C GLU A 52 42.68 7.33 33.53
N GLU A 53 42.82 6.05 33.93
CA GLU A 53 44.10 5.40 34.12
C GLU A 53 44.83 5.08 32.80
N ARG A 54 44.09 4.88 31.72
CA ARG A 54 44.57 4.39 30.42
C ARG A 54 44.45 5.39 29.28
N THR A 55 43.62 6.42 29.47
CA THR A 55 43.31 7.42 28.44
C THR A 55 44.04 8.72 28.72
N PRO A 56 44.78 9.30 27.75
CA PRO A 56 45.43 10.59 27.94
C PRO A 56 44.40 11.67 28.35
N LYS A 57 44.80 12.53 29.30
CA LYS A 57 43.92 13.56 29.89
C LYS A 57 43.20 14.44 28.82
N ALA A 58 43.93 14.87 27.80
CA ALA A 58 43.35 15.66 26.72
C ALA A 58 42.23 14.92 25.95
N MET A 59 42.40 13.60 25.75
CA MET A 59 41.36 12.77 25.10
C MET A 59 40.19 12.50 26.04
N MET A 60 40.39 12.35 27.34
CA MET A 60 39.35 12.25 28.35
C MET A 60 38.49 13.53 28.36
N GLU A 61 39.12 14.70 28.40
CA GLU A 61 38.43 15.99 28.33
C GLU A 61 37.64 16.17 27.02
N GLN A 62 38.16 15.61 25.92
CA GLN A 62 37.46 15.59 24.63
C GLN A 62 36.27 14.64 24.65
N ALA A 63 36.40 13.46 25.22
CA ALA A 63 35.31 12.47 25.35
C ALA A 63 34.14 12.98 26.22
N GLN A 64 34.46 13.71 27.31
CA GLN A 64 33.47 14.35 28.19
C GLN A 64 32.63 15.45 27.49
N LYS A 65 33.17 16.07 26.43
CA LYS A 65 32.50 17.12 25.64
C LYS A 65 31.72 16.59 24.44
N LEU A 66 31.71 15.26 24.22
CA LEU A 66 30.95 14.66 23.13
C LEU A 66 29.44 14.88 23.34
N GLY A 67 28.78 15.45 22.33
CA GLY A 67 27.33 15.60 22.29
C GLY A 67 26.65 14.46 21.53
N ARG A 68 25.33 14.30 21.75
CA ARG A 68 24.50 13.40 20.93
C ARG A 68 24.63 13.75 19.45
N GLU A 69 24.66 12.72 18.60
CA GLU A 69 24.74 12.81 17.14
C GLU A 69 26.05 13.42 16.60
N PHE A 70 27.06 13.67 17.44
CA PHE A 70 28.40 13.97 16.94
C PHE A 70 28.89 12.79 16.10
N VAL A 71 29.54 13.10 14.98
CA VAL A 71 30.18 12.10 14.13
C VAL A 71 31.63 11.96 14.57
N ILE A 72 32.01 10.79 15.02
CA ILE A 72 33.35 10.53 15.51
C ILE A 72 33.98 9.34 14.81
N GLN A 73 35.32 9.34 14.81
CA GLN A 73 36.14 8.18 14.50
C GLN A 73 36.96 7.84 15.76
N VAL A 74 37.02 6.56 16.06
CA VAL A 74 37.86 6.04 17.16
C VAL A 74 38.73 4.90 16.66
N LYS A 75 39.95 4.82 17.18
CA LYS A 75 40.73 3.58 17.17
C LYS A 75 40.82 3.05 18.59
N GLY A 76 40.91 1.74 18.73
CA GLY A 76 41.03 1.14 20.04
C GLY A 76 41.08 -0.38 19.97
N THR A 77 41.30 -0.97 21.13
CA THR A 77 41.35 -2.41 21.29
C THR A 77 39.99 -2.95 21.75
N VAL A 78 39.54 -4.01 21.13
CA VAL A 78 38.35 -4.74 21.56
C VAL A 78 38.63 -5.46 22.86
N ILE A 79 37.87 -5.16 23.91
CA ILE A 79 37.99 -5.81 25.22
C ILE A 79 36.68 -6.44 25.63
N GLU A 80 36.71 -7.38 26.58
CA GLU A 80 35.50 -7.94 27.17
C GLU A 80 34.80 -6.89 28.03
N ARG A 81 33.48 -6.75 27.86
CA ARG A 81 32.68 -5.81 28.62
C ARG A 81 32.47 -6.29 30.05
N ALA A 82 32.74 -5.43 31.02
CA ALA A 82 32.57 -5.75 32.44
C ALA A 82 31.10 -6.05 32.81
N SER A 83 30.16 -5.32 32.21
CA SER A 83 28.71 -5.54 32.37
C SER A 83 28.10 -5.84 31.03
N LYS A 84 27.85 -7.11 30.74
CA LYS A 84 27.30 -7.58 29.46
C LYS A 84 25.87 -7.06 29.21
N ASN A 85 25.57 -6.72 27.97
CA ASN A 85 24.24 -6.23 27.54
C ASN A 85 23.65 -7.15 26.48
N PRO A 86 22.74 -8.08 26.83
CA PRO A 86 22.15 -9.02 25.87
C PRO A 86 21.19 -8.37 24.85
N LYS A 87 20.86 -7.07 25.00
CA LYS A 87 19.95 -6.36 24.10
C LYS A 87 20.60 -5.91 22.80
N ILE A 88 21.92 -5.90 22.71
CA ILE A 88 22.66 -5.52 21.51
C ILE A 88 23.65 -6.62 21.11
N ALA A 89 23.85 -6.78 19.81
CA ALA A 89 24.68 -7.85 19.26
C ALA A 89 26.16 -7.79 19.68
N THR A 90 26.67 -6.60 20.00
CA THR A 90 28.01 -6.31 20.47
C THR A 90 28.10 -6.22 22.00
N GLY A 91 27.06 -6.65 22.71
CA GLY A 91 26.91 -6.42 24.15
C GLY A 91 27.90 -7.15 25.06
N ASP A 92 28.68 -8.11 24.54
CA ASP A 92 29.75 -8.81 25.27
C ASP A 92 31.08 -8.09 25.23
N ILE A 93 31.25 -7.10 24.34
CA ILE A 93 32.50 -6.39 24.12
C ILE A 93 32.33 -4.87 24.22
N GLU A 94 33.43 -4.19 24.43
CA GLU A 94 33.55 -2.74 24.33
C GLU A 94 34.90 -2.37 23.73
N ILE A 95 35.08 -1.13 23.31
CA ILE A 95 36.34 -0.66 22.73
C ILE A 95 37.05 0.24 23.72
N LEU A 96 38.23 -0.18 24.19
CA LEU A 96 39.16 0.68 24.91
C LEU A 96 39.81 1.62 23.91
N VAL A 97 39.40 2.91 23.94
CA VAL A 97 39.79 3.89 22.91
C VAL A 97 41.22 4.36 23.12
N SER A 98 42.04 4.30 22.07
CA SER A 98 43.41 4.80 22.00
C SER A 98 43.56 6.10 21.21
N GLU A 99 42.65 6.35 20.22
CA GLU A 99 42.61 7.59 19.46
C GLU A 99 41.13 8.03 19.25
N LEU A 100 40.87 9.32 19.40
CA LEU A 100 39.56 9.94 19.17
C LEU A 100 39.69 11.12 18.23
N THR A 101 38.88 11.13 17.15
CA THR A 101 38.77 12.24 16.22
C THR A 101 37.32 12.63 16.09
N ILE A 102 36.98 13.89 16.35
CA ILE A 102 35.66 14.44 16.05
C ILE A 102 35.65 14.83 14.57
N LEU A 103 34.89 14.07 13.75
CA LEU A 103 34.75 14.33 12.31
C LEU A 103 33.79 15.49 12.06
N ASN A 104 32.69 15.56 12.85
CA ASN A 104 31.74 16.65 12.79
C ASN A 104 30.98 16.76 14.13
N SER A 105 30.72 17.97 14.58
CA SER A 105 29.87 18.24 15.73
C SER A 105 28.41 18.33 15.29
N ALA A 106 27.47 18.18 16.23
CA ALA A 106 26.04 18.31 15.98
C ALA A 106 25.40 19.23 17.04
N ILE A 107 24.36 19.94 16.64
CA ILE A 107 23.45 20.59 17.58
C ILE A 107 22.50 19.56 18.18
N LEU A 108 21.80 19.92 19.25
CA LEU A 108 20.79 19.02 19.86
C LEU A 108 19.68 18.70 18.83
N PRO A 109 19.43 17.40 18.56
CA PRO A 109 18.35 17.01 17.66
C PRO A 109 16.98 17.49 18.13
N PRO A 110 16.05 17.81 17.21
CA PRO A 110 14.71 18.30 17.55
C PRO A 110 13.80 17.24 18.19
N PHE A 111 14.20 15.98 18.15
CA PHE A 111 13.54 14.85 18.81
C PHE A 111 14.55 13.75 19.13
N THR A 112 14.16 12.81 19.99
CA THR A 112 15.00 11.68 20.40
C THR A 112 15.15 10.68 19.26
N ILE A 113 16.40 10.40 18.84
CA ILE A 113 16.74 9.43 17.78
C ILE A 113 16.91 8.04 18.39
N GLU A 114 15.82 7.47 18.85
CA GLU A 114 15.70 6.12 19.44
C GLU A 114 14.45 5.44 18.86
N ASP A 115 14.26 4.13 19.11
CA ASP A 115 13.13 3.38 18.55
C ASP A 115 11.79 3.97 18.99
N GLU A 116 11.68 4.32 20.28
CA GLU A 116 10.61 5.17 20.79
C GLU A 116 11.09 6.63 20.77
N THR A 117 10.28 7.52 20.26
CA THR A 117 10.64 8.94 20.10
C THR A 117 9.50 9.85 20.60
N ASP A 118 9.88 11.03 21.07
CA ASP A 118 9.00 12.13 21.43
C ASP A 118 8.61 13.03 20.23
N GLY A 119 9.15 12.74 19.04
CA GLY A 119 8.85 13.46 17.80
C GLY A 119 7.51 13.07 17.19
N GLY A 120 6.58 14.03 17.05
CA GLY A 120 5.36 13.84 16.27
C GLY A 120 5.65 13.62 14.77
N GLU A 121 4.67 13.10 14.03
CA GLU A 121 4.84 12.73 12.61
C GLU A 121 5.35 13.90 11.76
N GLU A 122 4.76 15.09 11.89
CA GLU A 122 5.13 16.26 11.10
C GLU A 122 6.58 16.69 11.34
N LEU A 123 7.02 16.69 12.62
CA LEU A 123 8.39 17.02 12.99
C LEU A 123 9.38 15.98 12.43
N ARG A 124 9.04 14.71 12.49
CA ARG A 124 9.84 13.61 11.91
C ARG A 124 9.91 13.70 10.39
N MET A 125 8.84 14.12 9.72
CA MET A 125 8.86 14.36 8.27
C MET A 125 9.73 15.55 7.91
N LYS A 126 9.70 16.63 8.69
CA LYS A 126 10.56 17.81 8.47
C LYS A 126 12.05 17.50 8.63
N TYR A 127 12.40 16.64 9.58
CA TYR A 127 13.76 16.18 9.81
C TYR A 127 13.93 14.70 9.43
N ARG A 128 13.38 14.29 8.29
CA ARG A 128 13.31 12.89 7.87
C ARG A 128 14.67 12.20 7.84
N TYR A 129 15.73 12.92 7.49
CA TYR A 129 17.11 12.41 7.53
C TYR A 129 17.59 12.02 8.95
N LEU A 130 17.00 12.58 10.01
CA LEU A 130 17.23 12.14 11.39
C LEU A 130 16.33 10.94 11.74
N ASP A 131 15.07 10.96 11.30
CA ASP A 131 14.12 9.88 11.53
C ASP A 131 14.59 8.55 10.88
N ILE A 132 15.22 8.62 9.71
CA ILE A 132 15.84 7.46 9.04
C ILE A 132 16.95 6.81 9.89
N ARG A 133 17.58 7.51 10.83
CA ARG A 133 18.57 6.93 11.76
C ARG A 133 17.93 6.01 12.78
N ARG A 134 16.64 6.11 13.04
CA ARG A 134 15.88 5.24 13.95
C ARG A 134 15.66 3.87 13.33
N ASN A 135 15.75 2.80 14.14
CA ASN A 135 15.58 1.44 13.65
C ASN A 135 14.24 1.19 12.94
N PRO A 136 13.05 1.66 13.41
CA PRO A 136 11.80 1.39 12.74
C PRO A 136 11.81 1.83 11.27
N VAL A 137 12.20 3.09 10.99
CA VAL A 137 12.23 3.62 9.62
C VAL A 137 13.37 3.01 8.80
N LYS A 138 14.56 2.93 9.39
CA LYS A 138 15.75 2.31 8.75
C LYS A 138 15.45 0.89 8.31
N ASN A 139 14.87 0.07 9.19
CA ASN A 139 14.57 -1.33 8.91
C ASN A 139 13.49 -1.46 7.85
N SER A 140 12.48 -0.57 7.83
CA SER A 140 11.47 -0.53 6.77
C SER A 140 12.08 -0.25 5.39
N LEU A 141 13.05 0.67 5.30
CA LEU A 141 13.76 0.94 4.05
C LEU A 141 14.65 -0.25 3.60
N ILE A 142 15.33 -0.91 4.56
CA ILE A 142 16.10 -2.13 4.27
C ILE A 142 15.17 -3.26 3.84
N PHE A 143 14.02 -3.41 4.48
CA PHE A 143 13.01 -4.39 4.12
C PHE A 143 12.48 -4.15 2.69
N ARG A 144 12.15 -2.90 2.35
CA ARG A 144 11.77 -2.51 0.99
C ARG A 144 12.85 -2.91 -0.03
N HIS A 145 14.11 -2.63 0.27
CA HIS A 145 15.23 -3.04 -0.60
C HIS A 145 15.25 -4.56 -0.81
N LYS A 146 15.08 -5.36 0.27
CA LYS A 146 15.03 -6.82 0.18
C LYS A 146 13.89 -7.29 -0.72
N VAL A 147 12.67 -6.78 -0.51
CA VAL A 147 11.50 -7.11 -1.36
C VAL A 147 11.78 -6.77 -2.82
N THR A 148 12.29 -5.58 -3.08
CA THR A 148 12.61 -5.12 -4.44
C THR A 148 13.65 -6.02 -5.12
N GLN A 149 14.66 -6.48 -4.37
CA GLN A 149 15.67 -7.38 -4.89
C GLN A 149 15.09 -8.77 -5.23
N GLU A 150 14.21 -9.30 -4.36
CA GLU A 150 13.55 -10.59 -4.61
C GLU A 150 12.58 -10.53 -5.81
N VAL A 151 11.91 -9.42 -6.02
CA VAL A 151 11.11 -9.18 -7.24
C VAL A 151 11.98 -9.29 -8.50
N ARG A 152 13.13 -8.60 -8.51
CA ARG A 152 14.06 -8.65 -9.65
C ARG A 152 14.61 -10.05 -9.88
N ASN A 153 14.99 -10.74 -8.80
CA ASN A 153 15.49 -12.11 -8.88
C ASN A 153 14.45 -13.05 -9.50
N TYR A 154 13.20 -13.00 -9.00
CA TYR A 154 12.14 -13.85 -9.50
C TYR A 154 11.82 -13.57 -10.97
N LEU A 155 11.55 -12.31 -11.33
CA LEU A 155 11.15 -11.95 -12.68
C LEU A 155 12.26 -12.22 -13.71
N SER A 156 13.52 -11.90 -13.37
CA SER A 156 14.67 -12.22 -14.26
C SER A 156 14.84 -13.72 -14.47
N ASN A 157 14.58 -14.54 -13.44
CA ASN A 157 14.61 -16.02 -13.56
C ASN A 157 13.43 -16.59 -14.37
N GLN A 158 12.41 -15.77 -14.64
CA GLN A 158 11.29 -16.08 -15.53
C GLN A 158 11.44 -15.45 -16.91
N ASP A 159 12.66 -15.05 -17.28
CA ASP A 159 13.02 -14.43 -18.57
C ASP A 159 12.39 -13.03 -18.81
N PHE A 160 11.97 -12.33 -17.76
CA PHE A 160 11.57 -10.94 -17.91
C PHE A 160 12.79 -10.03 -18.03
N ILE A 161 12.67 -9.03 -18.88
CA ILE A 161 13.69 -7.99 -19.12
C ILE A 161 13.24 -6.69 -18.45
N GLU A 162 14.10 -6.12 -17.57
CA GLU A 162 13.86 -4.79 -16.99
C GLU A 162 14.18 -3.72 -18.02
N VAL A 163 13.16 -2.96 -18.47
CA VAL A 163 13.31 -1.90 -19.47
C VAL A 163 12.76 -0.60 -18.93
N GLU A 164 13.58 0.46 -18.94
CA GLU A 164 13.14 1.80 -18.55
C GLU A 164 12.30 2.46 -19.64
N THR A 165 11.22 3.12 -19.23
CA THR A 165 10.35 3.93 -20.09
C THR A 165 10.46 5.41 -19.72
N PRO A 166 10.15 6.35 -20.65
CA PRO A 166 10.30 7.77 -20.38
C PRO A 166 9.32 8.30 -19.33
N TYR A 167 9.77 9.29 -18.55
CA TYR A 167 8.94 10.06 -17.62
C TYR A 167 8.36 11.34 -18.23
N LEU A 168 9.02 11.92 -19.25
CA LEU A 168 8.50 13.08 -19.97
C LEU A 168 7.73 12.58 -21.19
N ILE A 169 6.42 12.42 -21.01
CA ILE A 169 5.54 11.82 -22.01
C ILE A 169 4.46 12.80 -22.46
N LYS A 170 3.65 12.42 -23.41
CA LYS A 170 2.42 13.11 -23.78
C LYS A 170 1.33 12.81 -22.74
N SER A 171 0.49 13.80 -22.42
CA SER A 171 -0.70 13.58 -21.60
C SER A 171 -1.60 12.51 -22.22
N THR A 172 -1.82 11.44 -21.47
CA THR A 172 -2.71 10.32 -21.81
C THR A 172 -3.54 10.01 -20.56
N PRO A 173 -4.72 10.62 -20.41
CA PRO A 173 -5.51 10.47 -19.18
C PRO A 173 -5.94 9.02 -18.97
N GLU A 174 -5.57 8.47 -17.80
CA GLU A 174 -5.86 7.09 -17.37
C GLU A 174 -6.77 7.06 -16.11
N GLY A 175 -7.63 8.07 -15.96
CA GLY A 175 -8.56 8.19 -14.83
C GLY A 175 -8.19 9.26 -13.80
N ALA A 176 -6.91 9.48 -13.51
CA ALA A 176 -6.43 10.57 -12.65
C ALA A 176 -6.07 11.83 -13.48
N ARG A 177 -5.79 12.94 -12.77
CA ARG A 177 -5.18 14.11 -13.40
C ARG A 177 -3.67 13.92 -13.53
N ASP A 178 -3.10 14.44 -14.62
CA ASP A 178 -1.66 14.42 -14.87
C ASP A 178 -0.95 15.57 -14.15
N PHE A 179 0.25 15.31 -13.64
CA PHE A 179 1.23 16.35 -13.39
C PHE A 179 1.87 16.77 -14.71
N VAL A 180 1.87 18.08 -15.00
CA VAL A 180 2.40 18.60 -16.26
C VAL A 180 3.68 19.40 -16.04
N VAL A 181 4.60 19.28 -17.01
CA VAL A 181 5.91 19.95 -17.01
C VAL A 181 6.02 20.80 -18.28
N PRO A 182 6.20 22.11 -18.19
CA PRO A 182 6.29 22.96 -19.36
C PRO A 182 7.59 22.70 -20.14
N SER A 183 7.53 22.80 -21.48
CA SER A 183 8.67 22.66 -22.37
C SER A 183 9.25 24.02 -22.74
N ARG A 184 10.48 24.33 -22.32
CA ARG A 184 11.18 25.55 -22.74
C ARG A 184 11.49 25.58 -24.25
N MET A 185 11.73 24.42 -24.84
CA MET A 185 12.09 24.32 -26.27
C MET A 185 10.87 24.40 -27.21
N ASN A 186 9.67 24.17 -26.69
CA ASN A 186 8.43 24.18 -27.46
C ASN A 186 7.42 25.02 -26.69
N GLU A 187 7.38 26.32 -26.99
CA GLU A 187 6.51 27.27 -26.31
C GLU A 187 5.04 26.85 -26.34
N GLY A 188 4.36 26.97 -25.19
CA GLY A 188 2.97 26.58 -25.03
C GLY A 188 2.70 25.07 -25.03
N GLN A 189 3.72 24.22 -25.08
CA GLN A 189 3.60 22.76 -25.00
C GLN A 189 4.10 22.24 -23.66
N PHE A 190 3.51 21.12 -23.23
CA PHE A 190 3.80 20.50 -21.93
C PHE A 190 4.08 19.02 -22.11
N TYR A 191 5.02 18.51 -21.33
CA TYR A 191 5.09 17.09 -21.02
C TYR A 191 4.14 16.77 -19.87
N ALA A 192 3.70 15.53 -19.77
CA ALA A 192 3.05 14.98 -18.59
C ALA A 192 3.97 13.96 -17.92
N LEU A 193 3.84 13.80 -16.60
CA LEU A 193 4.46 12.69 -15.87
C LEU A 193 3.52 11.48 -15.93
N PRO A 194 4.03 10.25 -16.17
CA PRO A 194 3.22 9.08 -16.43
C PRO A 194 2.42 8.63 -15.19
N GLN A 195 1.15 8.34 -15.37
CA GLN A 195 0.33 7.68 -14.35
C GLN A 195 0.67 6.19 -14.23
N SER A 196 1.10 5.60 -15.35
CA SER A 196 1.70 4.28 -15.47
C SER A 196 2.46 4.19 -16.80
N PRO A 197 3.34 3.21 -17.03
CA PRO A 197 3.99 3.00 -18.32
C PRO A 197 3.12 2.25 -19.35
N GLN A 198 1.80 2.28 -19.22
CA GLN A 198 0.85 1.43 -19.96
C GLN A 198 1.06 1.44 -21.48
N THR A 199 1.14 2.60 -22.09
CA THR A 199 1.29 2.70 -23.55
C THR A 199 2.66 2.21 -24.03
N PHE A 200 3.70 2.46 -23.25
CA PHE A 200 5.06 2.03 -23.60
C PHE A 200 5.27 0.54 -23.45
N LYS A 201 4.71 -0.09 -22.41
CA LYS A 201 4.82 -1.55 -22.26
C LYS A 201 4.08 -2.30 -23.36
N GLN A 202 2.93 -1.79 -23.83
CA GLN A 202 2.25 -2.34 -25.01
C GLN A 202 3.09 -2.18 -26.28
N LEU A 203 3.75 -1.03 -26.47
CA LEU A 203 4.69 -0.83 -27.57
C LEU A 203 5.90 -1.78 -27.49
N LEU A 204 6.38 -2.11 -26.29
CA LEU A 204 7.44 -3.11 -26.11
C LEU A 204 6.99 -4.51 -26.53
N MET A 205 5.71 -4.86 -26.32
CA MET A 205 5.13 -6.12 -26.82
C MET A 205 5.09 -6.13 -28.35
N VAL A 206 4.64 -5.03 -28.98
CA VAL A 206 4.71 -4.86 -30.45
C VAL A 206 6.16 -4.92 -30.94
N GLY A 207 7.10 -4.39 -30.15
CA GLY A 207 8.54 -4.41 -30.40
C GLY A 207 9.23 -5.77 -30.18
N GLY A 208 8.48 -6.81 -29.74
CA GLY A 208 8.99 -8.18 -29.59
C GLY A 208 9.79 -8.43 -28.31
N MET A 209 9.56 -7.66 -27.24
CA MET A 209 10.25 -7.87 -25.96
C MET A 209 9.69 -9.06 -25.16
N ASP A 210 8.59 -9.67 -25.58
CA ASP A 210 7.89 -10.82 -25.02
C ASP A 210 7.53 -10.72 -23.52
N LYS A 211 8.51 -10.48 -22.64
CA LYS A 211 8.31 -10.34 -21.20
C LYS A 211 9.08 -9.12 -20.68
N TYR A 212 8.33 -8.13 -20.25
CA TYR A 212 8.85 -6.86 -19.73
C TYR A 212 8.49 -6.70 -18.26
N PHE A 213 9.38 -6.10 -17.48
CA PHE A 213 9.05 -5.49 -16.21
C PHE A 213 9.82 -4.18 -15.99
N GLN A 214 9.32 -3.38 -15.05
CA GLN A 214 10.01 -2.18 -14.56
C GLN A 214 9.58 -1.88 -13.12
N ILE A 215 10.52 -1.51 -12.27
CA ILE A 215 10.21 -0.91 -10.98
C ILE A 215 10.22 0.60 -11.19
N VAL A 216 9.02 1.16 -11.37
CA VAL A 216 8.82 2.48 -11.97
C VAL A 216 8.10 3.45 -11.03
N LYS A 217 8.50 4.72 -11.06
CA LYS A 217 7.73 5.81 -10.45
C LYS A 217 6.54 6.16 -11.32
N CYS A 218 5.38 6.26 -10.67
CA CYS A 218 4.12 6.70 -11.25
C CYS A 218 3.64 7.95 -10.52
N PHE A 219 2.87 8.79 -11.21
CA PHE A 219 2.45 10.09 -10.73
C PHE A 219 0.95 10.28 -10.96
N ARG A 220 0.20 10.62 -9.90
CA ARG A 220 -1.24 10.89 -9.99
C ARG A 220 -1.60 12.09 -9.13
N ASP A 221 -2.22 13.09 -9.73
CA ASP A 221 -2.74 14.26 -9.02
C ASP A 221 -4.17 13.98 -8.55
N GLU A 222 -4.26 13.26 -7.44
CA GLU A 222 -5.50 12.82 -6.79
C GLU A 222 -5.54 13.25 -5.33
N ASP A 223 -6.72 13.14 -4.71
CA ASP A 223 -6.88 13.34 -3.28
C ASP A 223 -6.05 12.33 -2.47
N LEU A 224 -5.26 12.84 -1.56
CA LEU A 224 -4.34 12.05 -0.76
C LEU A 224 -5.03 11.37 0.41
N ARG A 225 -4.60 10.13 0.70
CA ARG A 225 -5.02 9.33 1.84
C ARG A 225 -3.79 8.70 2.51
N ALA A 226 -3.99 8.04 3.65
CA ALA A 226 -2.89 7.40 4.38
C ALA A 226 -2.12 6.35 3.55
N ASP A 227 -2.78 5.74 2.57
CA ASP A 227 -2.27 4.70 1.67
C ASP A 227 -2.01 5.21 0.24
N ARG A 228 -2.05 6.54 -0.01
CA ARG A 228 -1.83 7.17 -1.32
C ARG A 228 -0.83 8.30 -1.23
N GLN A 229 0.06 8.33 -2.21
CA GLN A 229 1.04 9.40 -2.44
C GLN A 229 0.89 9.91 -3.88
N PRO A 230 1.16 11.21 -4.15
CA PRO A 230 1.07 11.76 -5.51
C PRO A 230 2.12 11.17 -6.45
N GLU A 231 3.20 10.67 -5.89
CA GLU A 231 4.22 9.85 -6.55
C GLU A 231 4.39 8.53 -5.78
N PHE A 232 4.28 7.42 -6.47
CA PHE A 232 4.37 6.08 -5.89
C PHE A 232 5.16 5.15 -6.80
N THR A 233 5.46 3.95 -6.34
CA THR A 233 6.24 2.99 -7.13
C THR A 233 5.39 1.78 -7.49
N GLN A 234 5.44 1.39 -8.76
CA GLN A 234 4.86 0.13 -9.24
C GLN A 234 5.96 -0.88 -9.60
N ILE A 235 5.65 -2.16 -9.45
CA ILE A 235 6.26 -3.24 -10.20
C ILE A 235 5.33 -3.45 -11.38
N ASP A 236 5.73 -2.94 -12.54
CA ASP A 236 4.92 -3.00 -13.74
C ASP A 236 5.42 -4.10 -14.66
N CYS A 237 4.52 -4.95 -15.15
CA CYS A 237 4.86 -6.11 -15.97
C CYS A 237 3.91 -6.25 -17.16
N GLU A 238 4.44 -6.77 -18.29
CA GLU A 238 3.65 -7.12 -19.47
C GLU A 238 4.26 -8.33 -20.16
N MET A 239 3.41 -9.19 -20.74
CA MET A 239 3.79 -10.43 -21.42
C MET A 239 3.03 -10.55 -22.74
N ALA A 240 3.72 -11.01 -23.79
CA ALA A 240 3.15 -11.30 -25.10
C ALA A 240 2.83 -12.80 -25.26
N PHE A 241 1.89 -13.12 -26.18
CA PHE A 241 1.45 -14.48 -26.50
C PHE A 241 0.90 -15.24 -25.29
N VAL A 242 0.08 -14.59 -24.48
CA VAL A 242 -0.47 -15.11 -23.23
C VAL A 242 -1.99 -14.96 -23.15
N GLU A 243 -2.58 -15.84 -22.38
CA GLU A 243 -3.94 -15.76 -21.88
C GLU A 243 -3.97 -15.39 -20.40
N GLN A 244 -5.15 -15.18 -19.85
CA GLN A 244 -5.35 -14.78 -18.45
C GLN A 244 -4.63 -15.73 -17.48
N GLU A 245 -4.75 -17.04 -17.66
CA GLU A 245 -4.16 -18.04 -16.76
C GLU A 245 -2.63 -17.98 -16.71
N ASP A 246 -1.97 -17.66 -17.83
CA ASP A 246 -0.52 -17.52 -17.87
C ASP A 246 -0.06 -16.38 -16.96
N ILE A 247 -0.79 -15.26 -17.00
CA ILE A 247 -0.53 -14.10 -16.14
C ILE A 247 -0.74 -14.48 -14.66
N LEU A 248 -1.89 -15.08 -14.33
CA LEU A 248 -2.18 -15.46 -12.95
C LEU A 248 -1.10 -16.39 -12.39
N ASN A 249 -0.68 -17.40 -13.13
CA ASN A 249 0.33 -18.36 -12.71
C ASN A 249 1.69 -17.70 -12.39
N VAL A 250 2.16 -16.77 -13.25
CA VAL A 250 3.43 -16.06 -13.02
C VAL A 250 3.35 -15.22 -11.75
N PHE A 251 2.27 -14.49 -11.53
CA PHE A 251 2.17 -13.56 -10.40
C PHE A 251 1.74 -14.22 -9.09
N GLU A 252 1.04 -15.36 -9.13
CA GLU A 252 0.94 -16.25 -7.99
C GLU A 252 2.32 -16.74 -7.55
N GLY A 253 3.14 -17.17 -8.50
CA GLY A 253 4.51 -17.60 -8.25
C GLY A 253 5.36 -16.50 -7.65
N LEU A 254 5.29 -15.27 -8.15
CA LEU A 254 5.97 -14.11 -7.56
C LEU A 254 5.51 -13.86 -6.12
N THR A 255 4.21 -13.88 -5.88
CA THR A 255 3.66 -13.64 -4.55
C THR A 255 4.06 -14.72 -3.55
N ARG A 256 4.02 -16.01 -3.94
CA ARG A 256 4.53 -17.13 -3.14
C ARG A 256 6.01 -16.97 -2.83
N HIS A 257 6.82 -16.60 -3.84
CA HIS A 257 8.25 -16.36 -3.66
C HIS A 257 8.52 -15.26 -2.63
N LEU A 258 7.84 -14.12 -2.74
CA LEU A 258 8.01 -13.01 -1.81
C LEU A 258 7.61 -13.39 -0.38
N LEU A 259 6.45 -14.05 -0.19
CA LEU A 259 5.99 -14.48 1.13
C LEU A 259 6.96 -15.48 1.76
N LYS A 260 7.52 -16.40 0.99
CA LYS A 260 8.50 -17.37 1.45
C LYS A 260 9.84 -16.71 1.82
N GLU A 261 10.45 -15.97 0.89
CA GLU A 261 11.82 -15.43 1.06
C GLU A 261 11.88 -14.25 2.04
N VAL A 262 10.79 -13.50 2.17
CA VAL A 262 10.76 -12.28 2.98
C VAL A 262 10.11 -12.53 4.35
N ASN A 263 9.02 -13.29 4.40
CA ASN A 263 8.23 -13.54 5.62
C ASN A 263 8.38 -14.96 6.17
N GLY A 264 8.94 -15.91 5.41
CA GLY A 264 9.03 -17.31 5.80
C GLY A 264 7.68 -18.03 5.81
N VAL A 265 6.70 -17.55 5.02
CA VAL A 265 5.33 -18.09 4.96
C VAL A 265 5.11 -18.78 3.62
N GLU A 266 4.60 -20.01 3.65
CA GLU A 266 4.21 -20.74 2.46
C GLU A 266 2.70 -20.67 2.27
N ILE A 267 2.25 -20.35 1.04
CA ILE A 267 0.85 -20.26 0.63
C ILE A 267 0.64 -21.25 -0.52
N GLU A 268 -0.32 -22.15 -0.38
CA GLU A 268 -0.62 -23.17 -1.39
C GLU A 268 -1.68 -22.69 -2.39
N GLU A 269 -2.75 -22.05 -1.90
CA GLU A 269 -3.91 -21.70 -2.68
C GLU A 269 -4.09 -20.21 -2.85
N PHE A 270 -4.53 -19.79 -4.04
CA PHE A 270 -5.03 -18.46 -4.38
C PHE A 270 -6.47 -18.63 -4.85
N PRO A 271 -7.45 -18.51 -3.95
CA PRO A 271 -8.86 -18.61 -4.34
C PRO A 271 -9.20 -17.63 -5.46
N ARG A 272 -10.07 -18.05 -6.37
CA ARG A 272 -10.58 -17.23 -7.47
C ARG A 272 -12.03 -16.88 -7.20
N MET A 273 -12.32 -15.60 -7.12
CA MET A 273 -13.64 -15.06 -6.80
C MET A 273 -14.11 -14.17 -7.95
N LEU A 274 -15.35 -14.31 -8.35
CA LEU A 274 -15.94 -13.40 -9.32
C LEU A 274 -16.25 -12.06 -8.64
N TYR A 275 -16.12 -10.97 -9.38
CA TYR A 275 -16.45 -9.63 -8.89
C TYR A 275 -17.86 -9.58 -8.30
N ASP A 276 -18.86 -10.18 -8.98
CA ASP A 276 -20.24 -10.20 -8.51
C ASP A 276 -20.38 -10.92 -7.15
N ASP A 277 -19.60 -12.00 -6.93
CA ASP A 277 -19.56 -12.70 -5.64
C ASP A 277 -18.84 -11.89 -4.56
N ALA A 278 -17.75 -11.20 -4.89
CA ALA A 278 -17.06 -10.31 -3.96
C ALA A 278 -17.99 -9.19 -3.48
N MET A 279 -18.74 -8.57 -4.40
CA MET A 279 -19.71 -7.53 -4.07
C MET A 279 -20.90 -8.09 -3.27
N ARG A 280 -21.38 -9.29 -3.62
CA ARG A 280 -22.52 -9.92 -2.94
C ARG A 280 -22.19 -10.38 -1.53
N LEU A 281 -21.00 -11.01 -1.35
CA LEU A 281 -20.60 -11.65 -0.09
C LEU A 281 -19.84 -10.73 0.87
N TYR A 282 -19.22 -9.66 0.38
CA TYR A 282 -18.32 -8.80 1.15
C TYR A 282 -18.57 -7.30 0.95
N GLY A 283 -19.34 -6.92 -0.08
CA GLY A 283 -19.69 -5.54 -0.38
C GLY A 283 -18.54 -4.68 -0.91
N ASN A 284 -17.48 -5.29 -1.39
CA ASN A 284 -16.36 -4.62 -2.04
C ASN A 284 -15.58 -5.59 -2.93
N ASP A 285 -14.77 -5.06 -3.83
CA ASP A 285 -13.95 -5.74 -4.84
C ASP A 285 -12.60 -6.29 -4.31
N LYS A 286 -12.28 -6.06 -3.04
CA LYS A 286 -11.03 -6.48 -2.38
C LYS A 286 -11.28 -7.05 -1.00
N PRO A 287 -12.03 -8.17 -0.89
CA PRO A 287 -12.42 -8.71 0.39
C PRO A 287 -11.24 -9.23 1.21
N ASP A 288 -11.26 -8.98 2.51
CA ASP A 288 -10.39 -9.66 3.47
C ASP A 288 -10.98 -11.02 3.82
N ILE A 289 -10.36 -12.08 3.37
CA ILE A 289 -10.83 -13.46 3.56
C ILE A 289 -10.17 -14.19 4.74
N ARG A 290 -9.36 -13.48 5.56
CA ARG A 290 -8.76 -14.06 6.78
C ARG A 290 -9.81 -14.46 7.82
N PHE A 291 -11.03 -13.97 7.70
CA PHE A 291 -12.13 -14.23 8.63
C PHE A 291 -13.46 -14.31 7.89
N GLY A 292 -14.45 -14.92 8.55
CA GLY A 292 -15.82 -15.08 8.04
C GLY A 292 -16.62 -13.77 7.97
N MET A 293 -17.82 -13.79 8.54
CA MET A 293 -18.81 -12.69 8.51
C MET A 293 -19.19 -12.31 7.06
N GLN A 294 -19.42 -13.32 6.20
CA GLN A 294 -19.98 -13.11 4.87
C GLN A 294 -21.39 -12.53 4.97
N PHE A 295 -21.78 -11.77 3.95
CA PHE A 295 -23.11 -11.19 3.87
C PHE A 295 -24.18 -12.24 3.61
N GLY A 296 -25.30 -12.15 4.30
CA GLY A 296 -26.53 -12.86 3.99
C GLY A 296 -27.58 -11.90 3.48
N GLU A 297 -28.07 -12.11 2.26
CA GLU A 297 -29.17 -11.32 1.68
C GLU A 297 -30.51 -11.80 2.25
N LEU A 298 -31.22 -10.91 2.92
CA LEU A 298 -32.41 -11.23 3.71
C LEU A 298 -33.73 -10.84 3.03
N ASN A 299 -33.72 -10.29 1.83
CA ASN A 299 -34.94 -9.83 1.17
C ASN A 299 -36.05 -10.89 1.19
N ALA A 300 -35.75 -12.11 0.76
CA ALA A 300 -36.73 -13.21 0.68
C ALA A 300 -37.38 -13.60 2.04
N VAL A 301 -36.66 -13.36 3.15
CA VAL A 301 -37.07 -13.80 4.50
C VAL A 301 -37.44 -12.62 5.43
N ALA A 302 -37.09 -11.38 5.04
CA ALA A 302 -37.33 -10.20 5.87
C ALA A 302 -38.33 -9.21 5.27
N GLN A 303 -38.52 -9.18 3.95
CA GLN A 303 -39.56 -8.37 3.30
C GLN A 303 -40.94 -9.05 3.37
N HIS A 304 -41.97 -8.33 3.00
CA HIS A 304 -43.38 -8.76 3.03
C HIS A 304 -43.92 -9.03 4.47
N LYS A 305 -43.32 -8.39 5.47
CA LYS A 305 -43.80 -8.31 6.85
C LYS A 305 -44.29 -6.88 7.13
N ASP A 306 -44.92 -6.66 8.29
CA ASP A 306 -45.39 -5.33 8.68
C ASP A 306 -44.27 -4.40 9.18
N PHE A 307 -43.12 -4.42 8.48
CA PHE A 307 -41.97 -3.57 8.76
C PHE A 307 -41.53 -2.79 7.52
N LYS A 308 -42.05 -1.57 7.40
CA LYS A 308 -41.93 -0.71 6.21
C LYS A 308 -40.47 -0.46 5.82
N VAL A 309 -39.54 -0.29 6.76
CA VAL A 309 -38.13 0.00 6.49
C VAL A 309 -37.49 -1.07 5.58
N PHE A 310 -37.83 -2.34 5.78
CA PHE A 310 -37.31 -3.41 4.95
C PHE A 310 -38.10 -3.58 3.65
N ASN A 311 -39.41 -3.35 3.71
CA ASN A 311 -40.24 -3.48 2.52
C ASN A 311 -39.92 -2.44 1.43
N ASP A 312 -39.54 -1.22 1.85
CA ASP A 312 -39.19 -0.13 0.94
C ASP A 312 -37.71 -0.18 0.47
N ALA A 313 -36.90 -1.08 1.03
CA ALA A 313 -35.50 -1.19 0.70
C ALA A 313 -35.27 -2.05 -0.55
N GLU A 314 -34.34 -1.65 -1.40
CA GLU A 314 -33.87 -2.44 -2.54
C GLU A 314 -33.14 -3.70 -2.06
N LEU A 315 -32.27 -3.56 -1.05
CA LEU A 315 -31.52 -4.65 -0.44
C LEU A 315 -31.65 -4.60 1.10
N VAL A 316 -31.94 -5.76 1.69
CA VAL A 316 -31.84 -6.03 3.12
C VAL A 316 -30.74 -7.08 3.32
N VAL A 317 -29.68 -6.74 4.02
CA VAL A 317 -28.49 -7.57 4.12
C VAL A 317 -27.89 -7.53 5.51
N GLY A 318 -27.38 -8.67 5.99
CA GLY A 318 -26.82 -8.79 7.33
C GLY A 318 -25.54 -9.59 7.39
N ILE A 319 -24.84 -9.45 8.53
CA ILE A 319 -23.70 -10.25 8.94
C ILE A 319 -23.92 -10.83 10.33
N ALA A 320 -23.35 -12.01 10.58
CA ALA A 320 -23.29 -12.60 11.92
C ALA A 320 -21.95 -12.25 12.57
N ILE A 321 -21.99 -11.58 13.72
CA ILE A 321 -20.81 -11.21 14.52
C ILE A 321 -20.56 -12.29 15.56
N PRO A 322 -19.44 -13.04 15.48
CA PRO A 322 -19.14 -14.12 16.40
C PRO A 322 -19.08 -13.64 17.86
N GLY A 323 -19.79 -14.34 18.76
CA GLY A 323 -19.81 -14.02 20.19
C GLY A 323 -20.50 -12.70 20.55
N GLY A 324 -21.09 -12.01 19.58
CA GLY A 324 -21.70 -10.69 19.77
C GLY A 324 -22.99 -10.70 20.59
N ASN A 325 -23.58 -11.87 20.90
CA ASN A 325 -24.69 -11.98 21.82
C ASN A 325 -24.33 -11.46 23.23
N SER A 326 -23.08 -11.55 23.62
CA SER A 326 -22.56 -11.05 24.91
C SER A 326 -22.56 -9.52 25.03
N TYR A 327 -22.70 -8.78 23.94
CA TYR A 327 -22.67 -7.31 23.95
C TYR A 327 -23.80 -6.75 24.78
N THR A 328 -23.47 -5.80 25.64
CA THR A 328 -24.46 -5.03 26.40
C THR A 328 -25.29 -4.16 25.46
N ARG A 329 -26.46 -3.71 25.92
CA ARG A 329 -27.24 -2.74 25.13
C ARG A 329 -26.46 -1.49 24.77
N LYS A 330 -25.64 -0.97 25.69
CA LYS A 330 -24.80 0.21 25.46
C LYS A 330 -23.76 -0.01 24.36
N GLU A 331 -23.21 -1.22 24.22
CA GLU A 331 -22.26 -1.56 23.17
C GLU A 331 -22.95 -1.65 21.80
N ILE A 332 -24.15 -2.24 21.75
CA ILE A 332 -24.97 -2.25 20.54
C ILE A 332 -25.40 -0.84 20.15
N ASP A 333 -25.83 0.00 21.08
CA ASP A 333 -26.18 1.39 20.82
C ASP A 333 -24.97 2.15 20.21
N LYS A 334 -23.75 1.90 20.73
CA LYS A 334 -22.51 2.45 20.13
C LYS A 334 -22.24 1.94 18.70
N LEU A 335 -22.59 0.69 18.37
CA LEU A 335 -22.48 0.18 17.00
C LEU A 335 -23.50 0.88 16.08
N ILE A 336 -24.74 1.09 16.55
CA ILE A 336 -25.77 1.82 15.82
C ILE A 336 -25.31 3.27 15.56
N ASP A 337 -24.72 3.93 16.54
CA ASP A 337 -24.16 5.27 16.37
C ASP A 337 -22.97 5.26 15.42
N TRP A 338 -22.14 4.22 15.45
CA TRP A 338 -20.98 4.10 14.57
C TRP A 338 -21.40 3.96 13.10
N VAL A 339 -22.40 3.13 12.76
CA VAL A 339 -22.87 2.99 11.37
C VAL A 339 -23.57 4.25 10.85
N LYS A 340 -24.09 5.10 11.75
CA LYS A 340 -24.72 6.39 11.38
C LYS A 340 -23.71 7.51 11.12
N ARG A 341 -22.43 7.34 11.42
CA ARG A 341 -21.41 8.35 11.15
C ARG A 341 -21.39 8.72 9.66
N PRO A 342 -21.09 9.98 9.31
CA PRO A 342 -21.06 10.42 7.92
C PRO A 342 -20.17 9.57 7.00
N GLN A 343 -19.09 9.01 7.55
CA GLN A 343 -18.15 8.15 6.84
C GLN A 343 -18.73 6.79 6.45
N VAL A 344 -19.74 6.30 7.18
CA VAL A 344 -20.46 5.06 6.88
C VAL A 344 -21.81 5.37 6.25
N GLY A 345 -22.56 6.30 6.84
CA GLY A 345 -23.78 6.89 6.27
C GLY A 345 -25.03 6.01 6.30
N ALA A 346 -25.07 4.96 7.16
CA ALA A 346 -26.27 4.16 7.32
C ALA A 346 -27.34 4.93 8.13
N LEU A 347 -28.61 4.75 7.75
CA LEU A 347 -29.72 5.40 8.47
C LEU A 347 -30.00 4.78 9.85
N GLY A 348 -29.63 3.52 10.03
CA GLY A 348 -29.81 2.75 11.25
C GLY A 348 -29.31 1.33 11.09
N MET A 349 -29.45 0.54 12.15
CA MET A 349 -29.10 -0.88 12.16
C MET A 349 -30.14 -1.66 12.96
N VAL A 350 -30.66 -2.71 12.36
CA VAL A 350 -31.47 -3.72 13.06
C VAL A 350 -30.54 -4.82 13.53
N TYR A 351 -30.83 -5.42 14.68
CA TYR A 351 -30.05 -6.55 15.18
C TYR A 351 -30.93 -7.68 15.72
N SER A 352 -30.39 -8.88 15.68
CA SER A 352 -30.96 -10.06 16.38
C SER A 352 -29.87 -10.82 17.13
N ARG A 353 -30.11 -11.10 18.39
CA ARG A 353 -29.26 -11.95 19.22
C ARG A 353 -29.61 -13.40 18.98
N CYS A 354 -28.62 -14.24 18.84
CA CYS A 354 -28.76 -15.69 18.80
C CYS A 354 -28.42 -16.24 20.19
N ASN A 355 -29.41 -16.54 21.01
CA ASN A 355 -29.20 -17.00 22.36
C ASN A 355 -28.69 -18.46 22.39
N ASP A 356 -28.00 -18.83 23.46
CA ASP A 356 -27.44 -20.19 23.64
C ASP A 356 -28.51 -21.28 23.75
N ASP A 357 -29.74 -20.91 24.15
CA ASP A 357 -30.90 -21.82 24.22
C ASP A 357 -31.64 -22.02 22.89
N GLY A 358 -31.09 -21.44 21.79
CA GLY A 358 -31.67 -21.52 20.46
C GLY A 358 -32.78 -20.51 20.18
N THR A 359 -33.08 -19.62 21.14
CA THR A 359 -34.05 -18.53 20.92
C THR A 359 -33.37 -17.28 20.34
N TYR A 360 -34.18 -16.38 19.79
CA TYR A 360 -33.73 -15.15 19.18
C TYR A 360 -34.35 -13.95 19.89
N LYS A 361 -33.59 -12.85 20.00
CA LYS A 361 -34.07 -11.58 20.49
C LYS A 361 -33.63 -10.42 19.60
N SER A 362 -34.59 -9.77 18.99
CA SER A 362 -34.33 -8.72 18.01
C SER A 362 -34.79 -7.35 18.49
N SER A 363 -34.21 -6.30 17.92
CA SER A 363 -34.73 -4.92 18.03
C SER A 363 -36.11 -4.73 17.37
N VAL A 364 -36.54 -5.71 16.57
CA VAL A 364 -37.79 -5.69 15.77
C VAL A 364 -38.69 -6.90 16.08
N ASP A 365 -38.60 -7.49 17.26
CA ASP A 365 -39.45 -8.62 17.75
C ASP A 365 -40.94 -8.39 17.53
N LYS A 366 -41.37 -7.12 17.49
CA LYS A 366 -42.77 -6.75 17.24
C LYS A 366 -43.26 -7.19 15.84
N PHE A 367 -42.33 -7.32 14.87
CA PHE A 367 -42.66 -7.59 13.48
C PHE A 367 -42.24 -8.99 13.02
N TYR A 368 -41.29 -9.64 13.73
CA TYR A 368 -40.70 -10.92 13.35
C TYR A 368 -40.76 -11.90 14.49
N ASN A 369 -41.29 -13.09 14.25
CA ASN A 369 -41.38 -14.16 15.22
C ASN A 369 -40.07 -15.00 15.24
N GLN A 370 -40.03 -16.03 16.11
CA GLN A 370 -38.83 -16.89 16.25
C GLN A 370 -38.46 -17.63 14.96
N ASP A 371 -39.46 -18.09 14.20
CA ASP A 371 -39.23 -18.80 12.94
C ASP A 371 -38.67 -17.87 11.86
N ASP A 372 -39.10 -16.60 11.82
CA ASP A 372 -38.57 -15.60 10.92
C ASP A 372 -37.10 -15.30 11.25
N LEU A 373 -36.78 -15.12 12.55
CA LEU A 373 -35.42 -14.82 12.99
C LEU A 373 -34.48 -16.04 12.84
N ALA A 374 -35.00 -17.26 12.97
CA ALA A 374 -34.26 -18.48 12.65
C ALA A 374 -33.80 -18.53 11.18
N LYS A 375 -34.66 -18.09 10.24
CA LYS A 375 -34.29 -17.97 8.82
C LYS A 375 -33.20 -16.90 8.60
N TRP A 376 -33.22 -15.81 9.38
CA TRP A 376 -32.14 -14.82 9.31
C TRP A 376 -30.81 -15.44 9.75
N ALA A 377 -30.84 -16.24 10.83
CA ALA A 377 -29.65 -16.96 11.32
C ALA A 377 -29.12 -17.97 10.29
N GLU A 378 -30.01 -18.71 9.62
CA GLU A 378 -29.64 -19.62 8.54
C GLU A 378 -28.95 -18.89 7.38
N VAL A 379 -29.57 -17.81 6.87
CA VAL A 379 -29.05 -17.02 5.73
C VAL A 379 -27.72 -16.36 6.06
N THR A 380 -27.55 -15.84 7.29
CA THR A 380 -26.31 -15.19 7.76
C THR A 380 -25.31 -16.19 8.33
N GLN A 381 -25.62 -17.48 8.37
CA GLN A 381 -24.81 -18.55 8.97
C GLN A 381 -24.49 -18.29 10.46
N ALA A 382 -25.38 -17.58 11.17
CA ALA A 382 -25.20 -17.26 12.55
C ALA A 382 -25.38 -18.51 13.45
N LYS A 383 -24.58 -18.57 14.51
CA LYS A 383 -24.59 -19.64 15.51
C LYS A 383 -25.11 -19.10 16.84
N ALA A 384 -25.46 -20.02 17.75
CA ALA A 384 -25.71 -19.64 19.13
C ALA A 384 -24.54 -18.84 19.71
N GLY A 385 -24.83 -17.75 20.40
CA GLY A 385 -23.84 -16.80 20.90
C GLY A 385 -23.53 -15.64 19.97
N ASP A 386 -23.99 -15.64 18.71
CA ASP A 386 -23.71 -14.59 17.73
C ASP A 386 -24.72 -13.42 17.82
N LEU A 387 -24.34 -12.30 17.20
CA LEU A 387 -25.19 -11.14 16.98
C LEU A 387 -25.34 -10.91 15.47
N ILE A 388 -26.55 -11.02 14.95
CA ILE A 388 -26.85 -10.65 13.56
C ILE A 388 -27.07 -9.14 13.51
N CYS A 389 -26.33 -8.45 12.66
CA CYS A 389 -26.49 -7.03 12.35
C CYS A 389 -26.98 -6.88 10.92
N VAL A 390 -28.08 -6.12 10.74
CA VAL A 390 -28.80 -5.97 9.46
C VAL A 390 -28.88 -4.51 9.07
N LEU A 391 -28.51 -4.19 7.84
CA LEU A 391 -28.67 -2.89 7.21
C LEU A 391 -29.64 -3.04 6.02
N SER A 392 -30.25 -1.93 5.61
CA SER A 392 -31.16 -1.90 4.47
C SER A 392 -31.11 -0.56 3.74
N GLY A 393 -31.29 -0.59 2.42
CA GLY A 393 -31.25 0.61 1.58
C GLY A 393 -30.97 0.31 0.10
N PRO A 394 -30.48 1.30 -0.65
CA PRO A 394 -30.01 1.09 -2.03
C PRO A 394 -28.82 0.11 -2.05
N THR A 395 -28.81 -0.82 -3.01
CA THR A 395 -27.92 -1.98 -3.06
C THR A 395 -26.46 -1.62 -2.86
N ASP A 396 -25.91 -0.74 -3.67
CA ASP A 396 -24.48 -0.41 -3.62
C ASP A 396 -24.08 0.29 -2.33
N LYS A 397 -24.93 1.20 -1.85
CA LYS A 397 -24.69 1.94 -0.61
C LYS A 397 -24.71 1.01 0.60
N VAL A 398 -25.73 0.15 0.70
CA VAL A 398 -25.87 -0.72 1.88
C VAL A 398 -24.78 -1.80 1.91
N ARG A 399 -24.34 -2.31 0.77
CA ARG A 399 -23.19 -3.22 0.68
C ARG A 399 -21.92 -2.56 1.18
N ALA A 400 -21.61 -1.33 0.72
CA ALA A 400 -20.44 -0.59 1.20
C ALA A 400 -20.51 -0.29 2.71
N GLN A 401 -21.68 0.09 3.22
CA GLN A 401 -21.90 0.35 4.66
C GLN A 401 -21.69 -0.91 5.51
N LEU A 402 -22.22 -2.05 5.06
CA LEU A 402 -22.07 -3.32 5.79
C LEU A 402 -20.64 -3.85 5.71
N SER A 403 -19.94 -3.62 4.58
CA SER A 403 -18.52 -3.90 4.44
C SER A 403 -17.68 -3.12 5.44
N ALA A 404 -17.96 -1.83 5.62
CA ALA A 404 -17.30 -1.01 6.63
C ALA A 404 -17.55 -1.56 8.05
N LEU A 405 -18.79 -1.96 8.37
CA LEU A 405 -19.12 -2.58 9.66
C LEU A 405 -18.39 -3.91 9.85
N ARG A 406 -18.32 -4.74 8.82
CA ARG A 406 -17.57 -6.02 8.83
C ARG A 406 -16.11 -5.81 9.20
N MET A 407 -15.45 -4.83 8.58
CA MET A 407 -14.04 -4.51 8.85
C MET A 407 -13.84 -3.94 10.26
N GLU A 408 -14.72 -3.05 10.73
CA GLU A 408 -14.69 -2.53 12.10
C GLU A 408 -14.84 -3.65 13.13
N MET A 409 -15.74 -4.60 12.87
CA MET A 409 -15.94 -5.73 13.80
C MET A 409 -14.75 -6.69 13.77
N ALA A 410 -14.15 -6.92 12.62
CA ALA A 410 -12.94 -7.72 12.52
C ALA A 410 -11.77 -7.12 13.31
N GLU A 411 -11.62 -5.79 13.29
CA GLU A 411 -10.62 -5.08 14.09
C GLU A 411 -10.88 -5.24 15.58
N ARG A 412 -12.12 -4.98 16.03
CA ARG A 412 -12.50 -5.11 17.46
C ARG A 412 -12.34 -6.53 18.00
N LEU A 413 -12.52 -7.53 17.16
CA LEU A 413 -12.39 -8.94 17.51
C LEU A 413 -10.96 -9.49 17.33
N GLY A 414 -10.01 -8.67 16.85
CA GLY A 414 -8.62 -9.08 16.61
C GLY A 414 -8.47 -10.14 15.52
N LEU A 415 -9.37 -10.15 14.51
CA LEU A 415 -9.38 -11.13 13.43
C LEU A 415 -8.45 -10.78 12.27
N ARG A 416 -7.85 -9.58 12.30
CA ARG A 416 -6.96 -9.06 11.25
C ARG A 416 -5.48 -9.21 11.64
N ASP A 417 -5.05 -10.41 12.01
CA ASP A 417 -3.63 -10.64 12.34
C ASP A 417 -2.74 -10.30 11.13
N PRO A 418 -1.81 -9.33 11.27
CA PRO A 418 -0.92 -8.91 10.19
C PRO A 418 0.11 -9.99 9.78
N LYS A 419 0.27 -11.05 10.57
CA LYS A 419 1.16 -12.18 10.27
C LYS A 419 0.48 -13.27 9.44
N VAL A 420 -0.84 -13.19 9.28
CA VAL A 420 -1.62 -14.11 8.46
C VAL A 420 -1.82 -13.48 7.09
N PHE A 421 -1.45 -14.19 6.04
CA PHE A 421 -1.59 -13.76 4.66
C PHE A 421 -2.65 -14.60 3.95
N ALA A 422 -3.64 -13.96 3.37
CA ALA A 422 -4.74 -14.59 2.64
C ALA A 422 -4.92 -13.92 1.28
N PRO A 423 -4.16 -14.35 0.27
CA PRO A 423 -4.31 -13.84 -1.09
C PRO A 423 -5.53 -14.43 -1.78
N LEU A 424 -6.14 -13.68 -2.70
CA LEU A 424 -7.15 -14.16 -3.63
C LEU A 424 -7.13 -13.35 -4.92
N TRP A 425 -7.63 -13.94 -6.00
CA TRP A 425 -7.94 -13.23 -7.22
C TRP A 425 -9.42 -12.82 -7.24
N VAL A 426 -9.67 -11.57 -7.62
CA VAL A 426 -10.99 -11.10 -8.01
C VAL A 426 -10.99 -10.91 -9.52
N MET A 427 -11.98 -11.45 -10.20
CA MET A 427 -12.02 -11.55 -11.67
C MET A 427 -13.39 -11.21 -12.24
N ASP A 428 -13.46 -11.07 -13.55
CA ASP A 428 -14.71 -10.84 -14.29
C ASP A 428 -15.43 -9.57 -13.86
N PHE A 429 -14.65 -8.50 -13.69
CA PHE A 429 -15.17 -7.16 -13.45
C PHE A 429 -16.08 -6.69 -14.59
N PRO A 430 -17.00 -5.74 -14.36
CA PRO A 430 -17.61 -4.99 -15.44
C PRO A 430 -16.54 -4.32 -16.32
N LEU A 431 -16.72 -4.34 -17.63
CA LEU A 431 -15.82 -3.64 -18.55
C LEU A 431 -16.01 -2.13 -18.47
N LEU A 432 -17.28 -1.74 -18.38
CA LEU A 432 -17.74 -0.36 -18.39
C LEU A 432 -18.64 -0.09 -17.17
N GLU A 433 -18.52 1.10 -16.63
CA GLU A 433 -19.33 1.62 -15.53
C GLU A 433 -20.09 2.88 -16.01
N TRP A 434 -21.39 2.94 -15.73
CA TRP A 434 -22.21 4.10 -16.08
C TRP A 434 -22.05 5.20 -15.02
N ASP A 435 -21.73 6.39 -15.47
CA ASP A 435 -21.63 7.56 -14.62
C ASP A 435 -22.87 8.45 -14.78
N GLU A 436 -23.63 8.59 -13.69
CA GLU A 436 -24.88 9.37 -13.66
C GLU A 436 -24.65 10.89 -13.82
N ASP A 437 -23.50 11.41 -13.44
CA ASP A 437 -23.18 12.83 -13.53
C ASP A 437 -22.79 13.22 -14.95
N THR A 438 -21.94 12.44 -15.58
CA THR A 438 -21.47 12.68 -16.96
C THR A 438 -22.38 12.07 -18.03
N LYS A 439 -23.35 11.21 -17.63
CA LYS A 439 -24.29 10.50 -18.54
C LYS A 439 -23.57 9.72 -19.64
N ARG A 440 -22.47 9.05 -19.29
CA ARG A 440 -21.69 8.22 -20.21
C ARG A 440 -21.04 7.04 -19.49
N TYR A 441 -20.57 6.08 -20.26
CA TYR A 441 -19.76 4.99 -19.77
C TYR A 441 -18.30 5.43 -19.56
N HIS A 442 -17.70 4.92 -18.49
CA HIS A 442 -16.27 4.97 -18.23
C HIS A 442 -15.71 3.56 -18.18
N ALA A 443 -14.45 3.38 -18.55
CA ALA A 443 -13.77 2.10 -18.34
C ALA A 443 -13.57 1.87 -16.84
N MET A 444 -13.95 0.70 -16.34
CA MET A 444 -13.77 0.40 -14.92
C MET A 444 -12.30 0.31 -14.55
N HIS A 445 -11.46 -0.25 -15.43
CA HIS A 445 -10.01 -0.34 -15.23
C HIS A 445 -9.24 0.58 -16.17
N HIS A 446 -9.26 0.26 -17.46
CA HIS A 446 -8.44 0.95 -18.44
C HIS A 446 -9.05 0.88 -19.85
N PRO A 447 -8.92 1.93 -20.70
CA PRO A 447 -9.45 1.91 -22.08
C PRO A 447 -8.91 0.79 -22.98
N PHE A 448 -7.78 0.20 -22.62
CA PHE A 448 -7.16 -0.89 -23.39
C PHE A 448 -7.45 -2.29 -22.85
N THR A 449 -8.32 -2.41 -21.85
CA THR A 449 -8.77 -3.70 -21.31
C THR A 449 -9.66 -4.41 -22.33
N SER A 450 -9.32 -5.67 -22.63
CA SER A 450 -10.13 -6.51 -23.53
C SER A 450 -11.44 -6.93 -22.85
N PRO A 451 -12.57 -6.93 -23.56
CA PRO A 451 -13.75 -7.67 -23.12
C PRO A 451 -13.43 -9.17 -23.05
N LYS A 452 -14.21 -9.90 -22.26
CA LYS A 452 -14.15 -11.38 -22.28
C LYS A 452 -14.39 -11.92 -23.70
N PRO A 453 -13.74 -13.03 -24.09
CA PRO A 453 -13.95 -13.64 -25.40
C PRO A 453 -15.43 -13.86 -25.70
N GLY A 454 -15.86 -13.46 -26.89
CA GLY A 454 -17.25 -13.58 -27.36
C GLY A 454 -18.23 -12.53 -26.83
N GLN A 455 -17.79 -11.53 -26.10
CA GLN A 455 -18.68 -10.47 -25.55
C GLN A 455 -18.57 -9.13 -26.26
N ILE A 456 -17.74 -8.98 -27.28
CA ILE A 456 -17.56 -7.70 -27.98
C ILE A 456 -18.85 -7.18 -28.61
N GLU A 457 -19.69 -8.07 -29.14
CA GLU A 457 -20.97 -7.70 -29.75
C GLU A 457 -21.99 -7.18 -28.73
N LEU A 458 -21.83 -7.50 -27.45
CA LEU A 458 -22.68 -6.98 -26.38
C LEU A 458 -22.44 -5.49 -26.12
N LEU A 459 -21.28 -4.93 -26.50
CA LEU A 459 -21.02 -3.50 -26.38
C LEU A 459 -22.08 -2.65 -27.09
N ASP A 460 -22.58 -3.08 -28.24
CA ASP A 460 -23.60 -2.36 -29.01
C ASP A 460 -25.02 -2.57 -28.48
N THR A 461 -25.29 -3.61 -27.69
CA THR A 461 -26.63 -3.96 -27.23
C THR A 461 -26.83 -3.75 -25.73
N ASN A 462 -25.88 -4.23 -24.89
CA ASN A 462 -25.91 -4.16 -23.43
C ASN A 462 -24.52 -3.85 -22.87
N PRO A 463 -23.96 -2.66 -23.08
CA PRO A 463 -22.58 -2.33 -22.70
C PRO A 463 -22.29 -2.50 -21.19
N GLY A 464 -23.29 -2.28 -20.34
CA GLY A 464 -23.16 -2.47 -18.88
C GLY A 464 -23.05 -3.93 -18.42
N GLU A 465 -23.37 -4.91 -19.28
CA GLU A 465 -23.28 -6.35 -18.95
C GLU A 465 -21.95 -6.98 -19.42
N VAL A 466 -21.16 -6.24 -20.20
CA VAL A 466 -19.89 -6.75 -20.74
C VAL A 466 -18.88 -6.93 -19.59
N LYS A 467 -18.32 -8.12 -19.48
CA LYS A 467 -17.28 -8.42 -18.50
C LYS A 467 -15.89 -8.17 -19.10
N ALA A 468 -15.04 -7.58 -18.30
CA ALA A 468 -13.62 -7.35 -18.60
C ALA A 468 -12.81 -8.65 -18.46
N ASN A 469 -11.83 -8.82 -19.33
CA ASN A 469 -10.78 -9.82 -19.15
C ASN A 469 -9.69 -9.25 -18.21
N ALA A 470 -10.14 -8.84 -17.01
CA ALA A 470 -9.36 -8.19 -15.98
C ALA A 470 -9.35 -9.03 -14.70
N TYR A 471 -8.32 -8.81 -13.89
CA TYR A 471 -8.06 -9.55 -12.66
C TYR A 471 -7.28 -8.67 -11.68
N ASP A 472 -7.70 -8.70 -10.42
CA ASP A 472 -7.01 -8.04 -9.32
C ASP A 472 -6.54 -9.08 -8.30
N LEU A 473 -5.26 -8.95 -7.91
CA LEU A 473 -4.70 -9.72 -6.81
C LEU A 473 -4.91 -8.95 -5.51
N VAL A 474 -5.67 -9.56 -4.64
CA VAL A 474 -6.01 -9.01 -3.32
C VAL A 474 -5.22 -9.74 -2.24
N LEU A 475 -4.66 -9.02 -1.29
CA LEU A 475 -3.99 -9.58 -0.12
C LEU A 475 -4.48 -8.87 1.14
N ASN A 476 -5.08 -9.62 2.07
CA ASN A 476 -5.55 -9.11 3.36
C ASN A 476 -6.49 -7.88 3.24
N GLY A 477 -7.42 -7.92 2.29
CA GLY A 477 -8.37 -6.83 2.07
C GLY A 477 -7.82 -5.63 1.33
N ASN A 478 -6.66 -5.77 0.69
CA ASN A 478 -6.04 -4.75 -0.14
C ASN A 478 -5.74 -5.30 -1.53
N GLU A 479 -6.13 -4.59 -2.54
CA GLU A 479 -5.62 -4.79 -3.90
C GLU A 479 -4.12 -4.47 -3.91
N ILE A 480 -3.29 -5.47 -4.14
CA ILE A 480 -1.83 -5.33 -4.23
C ILE A 480 -1.36 -5.21 -5.66
N GLY A 481 -2.16 -5.66 -6.62
CA GLY A 481 -1.88 -5.54 -8.03
C GLY A 481 -3.10 -5.83 -8.87
N GLY A 482 -3.23 -5.15 -9.99
CA GLY A 482 -4.31 -5.31 -10.95
C GLY A 482 -3.80 -5.31 -12.38
N GLY A 483 -4.55 -5.95 -13.26
CA GLY A 483 -4.21 -6.05 -14.65
C GLY A 483 -5.32 -6.62 -15.54
N SER A 484 -5.00 -6.78 -16.82
CA SER A 484 -5.93 -7.35 -17.79
C SER A 484 -5.20 -7.94 -18.99
N ILE A 485 -5.90 -8.73 -19.76
CA ILE A 485 -5.56 -8.97 -21.17
C ILE A 485 -5.95 -7.70 -21.94
N ARG A 486 -5.08 -7.29 -22.87
CA ARG A 486 -5.25 -6.04 -23.62
C ARG A 486 -5.94 -6.28 -24.94
N ILE A 487 -6.64 -5.24 -25.40
CA ILE A 487 -7.04 -5.16 -26.81
C ILE A 487 -5.75 -5.00 -27.62
N HIS A 488 -5.59 -5.82 -28.65
CA HIS A 488 -4.41 -5.83 -29.51
C HIS A 488 -4.73 -5.62 -31.00
N ASP A 489 -6.01 -5.44 -31.33
CA ASP A 489 -6.46 -5.10 -32.66
C ASP A 489 -7.13 -3.72 -32.70
N LYS A 490 -6.89 -3.00 -33.83
CA LYS A 490 -7.36 -1.63 -34.01
C LYS A 490 -8.88 -1.51 -34.06
N ALA A 491 -9.57 -2.52 -34.62
CA ALA A 491 -11.03 -2.47 -34.79
C ALA A 491 -11.74 -2.54 -33.44
N THR A 492 -11.38 -3.50 -32.60
CA THR A 492 -11.88 -3.62 -31.23
C THR A 492 -11.57 -2.39 -30.39
N GLN A 493 -10.35 -1.85 -30.53
CA GLN A 493 -9.94 -0.64 -29.80
C GLN A 493 -10.78 0.58 -30.21
N ALA A 494 -11.08 0.74 -31.49
CA ALA A 494 -11.92 1.83 -31.98
C ALA A 494 -13.36 1.74 -31.44
N ILE A 495 -13.92 0.53 -31.39
CA ILE A 495 -15.25 0.28 -30.78
C ILE A 495 -15.24 0.68 -29.30
N MET A 496 -14.24 0.25 -28.57
CA MET A 496 -14.10 0.56 -27.13
C MET A 496 -14.02 2.07 -26.88
N LEU A 497 -13.15 2.78 -27.61
CA LEU A 497 -12.97 4.23 -27.46
C LEU A 497 -14.26 5.00 -27.80
N LYS A 498 -15.03 4.54 -28.79
CA LYS A 498 -16.34 5.12 -29.14
C LYS A 498 -17.34 5.00 -28.00
N HIS A 499 -17.44 3.82 -27.33
CA HIS A 499 -18.30 3.64 -26.16
C HIS A 499 -17.87 4.48 -24.96
N LEU A 500 -16.58 4.81 -24.85
CA LEU A 500 -16.06 5.74 -23.85
C LEU A 500 -16.28 7.22 -24.22
N GLY A 501 -16.92 7.50 -25.36
CA GLY A 501 -17.31 8.84 -25.79
C GLY A 501 -16.22 9.63 -26.50
N PHE A 502 -15.14 8.98 -26.97
CA PHE A 502 -14.14 9.64 -27.82
C PHE A 502 -14.64 9.77 -29.26
N SER A 503 -14.46 10.94 -29.85
CA SER A 503 -14.53 11.10 -31.32
C SER A 503 -13.31 10.46 -31.99
N ASP A 504 -13.40 10.18 -33.29
CA ASP A 504 -12.28 9.62 -34.04
C ASP A 504 -11.05 10.53 -34.00
N GLU A 505 -11.26 11.86 -34.05
CA GLU A 505 -10.20 12.85 -33.95
C GLU A 505 -9.54 12.86 -32.58
N GLU A 506 -10.32 12.79 -31.49
CA GLU A 506 -9.79 12.72 -30.13
C GLU A 506 -9.04 11.42 -29.87
N ALA A 507 -9.60 10.28 -30.27
CA ALA A 507 -8.97 8.97 -30.19
C ALA A 507 -7.62 8.95 -30.93
N LYS A 508 -7.58 9.48 -32.14
CA LYS A 508 -6.35 9.61 -32.94
C LYS A 508 -5.36 10.57 -32.31
N ALA A 509 -5.84 11.71 -31.79
CA ALA A 509 -4.97 12.69 -31.16
C ALA A 509 -4.31 12.15 -29.89
N GLN A 510 -5.02 11.37 -29.08
CA GLN A 510 -4.51 10.84 -27.80
C GLN A 510 -3.77 9.52 -27.97
N PHE A 511 -4.33 8.56 -28.69
CA PHE A 511 -3.87 7.17 -28.75
C PHE A 511 -3.45 6.70 -30.16
N GLY A 512 -3.44 7.61 -31.15
CA GLY A 512 -3.15 7.25 -32.55
C GLY A 512 -1.84 6.51 -32.72
N PHE A 513 -0.79 6.90 -31.99
CA PHE A 513 0.52 6.24 -32.05
C PHE A 513 0.46 4.77 -31.63
N LEU A 514 -0.40 4.41 -30.66
CA LEU A 514 -0.56 3.02 -30.21
C LEU A 514 -1.45 2.24 -31.19
N MET A 515 -2.55 2.85 -31.65
CA MET A 515 -3.45 2.25 -32.64
C MET A 515 -2.73 2.00 -33.98
N ASP A 516 -1.86 2.92 -34.39
CA ASP A 516 -1.02 2.75 -35.59
C ASP A 516 0.01 1.62 -35.42
N ALA A 517 0.58 1.47 -34.20
CA ALA A 517 1.49 0.38 -33.90
C ALA A 517 0.80 -1.00 -34.01
N PHE A 518 -0.47 -1.11 -33.67
CA PHE A 518 -1.22 -2.37 -33.81
C PHE A 518 -1.35 -2.84 -35.27
N GLU A 519 -1.30 -1.93 -36.23
CA GLU A 519 -1.32 -2.27 -37.66
C GLU A 519 -0.06 -3.02 -38.13
N TYR A 520 1.03 -2.95 -37.35
CA TYR A 520 2.29 -3.66 -37.64
C TYR A 520 2.38 -5.03 -36.96
N GLY A 521 1.28 -5.55 -36.43
CA GLY A 521 1.22 -6.90 -35.89
C GLY A 521 1.44 -6.95 -34.37
N ALA A 522 0.56 -6.35 -33.60
CA ALA A 522 0.56 -6.50 -32.15
C ALA A 522 0.20 -7.94 -31.75
N PRO A 523 1.00 -8.61 -30.91
CA PRO A 523 0.65 -9.93 -30.39
C PRO A 523 -0.49 -9.81 -29.36
N PRO A 524 -1.26 -10.89 -29.09
CA PRO A 524 -2.04 -10.99 -27.87
C PRO A 524 -1.13 -10.75 -26.65
N HIS A 525 -1.50 -9.88 -25.74
CA HIS A 525 -0.67 -9.55 -24.59
C HIS A 525 -1.51 -9.15 -23.38
N GLY A 526 -0.91 -9.23 -22.23
CA GLY A 526 -1.50 -8.85 -20.97
C GLY A 526 -0.45 -8.64 -19.90
N GLY A 527 -0.84 -8.05 -18.80
CA GLY A 527 0.09 -7.76 -17.73
C GLY A 527 -0.59 -7.40 -16.43
N LEU A 528 0.24 -7.10 -15.46
CA LEU A 528 -0.19 -6.73 -14.12
C LEU A 528 0.80 -5.71 -13.54
N ALA A 529 0.28 -4.75 -12.75
CA ALA A 529 1.10 -3.82 -12.01
C ALA A 529 0.82 -3.96 -10.50
N PHE A 530 1.89 -4.20 -9.71
CA PHE A 530 1.78 -4.15 -8.25
C PHE A 530 2.07 -2.74 -7.74
N GLY A 531 1.29 -2.29 -6.77
CA GLY A 531 1.64 -1.13 -5.95
C GLY A 531 2.74 -1.52 -4.95
N LEU A 532 4.03 -1.28 -5.29
CA LEU A 532 5.16 -1.70 -4.47
C LEU A 532 5.08 -1.13 -3.05
N ASP A 533 4.69 0.12 -2.89
CA ASP A 533 4.60 0.76 -1.56
C ASP A 533 3.60 0.05 -0.66
N ARG A 534 2.42 -0.30 -1.20
CA ARG A 534 1.38 -1.05 -0.48
C ARG A 534 1.81 -2.49 -0.21
N LEU A 535 2.36 -3.17 -1.20
CA LEU A 535 2.86 -4.54 -1.05
C LEU A 535 3.89 -4.63 0.08
N VAL A 536 4.88 -3.73 0.09
CA VAL A 536 5.93 -3.70 1.12
C VAL A 536 5.37 -3.40 2.51
N ALA A 537 4.38 -2.50 2.61
CA ALA A 537 3.73 -2.19 3.89
C ALA A 537 2.99 -3.41 4.45
N ILE A 538 2.21 -4.12 3.63
CA ILE A 538 1.49 -5.33 4.03
C ILE A 538 2.47 -6.45 4.44
N LEU A 539 3.50 -6.72 3.62
CA LEU A 539 4.53 -7.71 3.96
C LEU A 539 5.32 -7.34 5.22
N GLY A 540 5.48 -6.04 5.49
CA GLY A 540 6.11 -5.50 6.71
C GLY A 540 5.16 -5.41 7.91
N GLY A 541 3.89 -5.84 7.78
CA GLY A 541 2.90 -5.83 8.86
C GLY A 541 2.47 -4.43 9.31
N GLN A 542 2.52 -3.42 8.41
CA GLN A 542 2.17 -2.04 8.69
C GLN A 542 0.97 -1.58 7.82
N GLU A 543 0.15 -0.71 8.38
CA GLU A 543 -0.99 -0.11 7.65
C GLU A 543 -0.58 1.11 6.82
N THR A 544 0.49 1.81 7.21
CA THR A 544 0.99 3.01 6.51
C THR A 544 2.13 2.68 5.56
N ILE A 545 2.08 3.25 4.35
CA ILE A 545 3.16 3.14 3.37
C ILE A 545 4.32 4.10 3.65
N ARG A 546 4.11 5.15 4.47
CA ARG A 546 5.06 6.26 4.63
C ARG A 546 6.40 5.84 5.23
N ASP A 547 6.41 4.88 6.14
CA ASP A 547 7.66 4.41 6.77
C ASP A 547 8.53 3.57 5.82
N PHE A 548 7.94 3.08 4.73
CA PHE A 548 8.66 2.38 3.66
C PHE A 548 9.08 3.29 2.50
N ILE A 549 8.76 4.58 2.57
CA ILE A 549 9.19 5.61 1.61
C ILE A 549 10.22 6.50 2.30
N ALA A 550 11.39 6.67 1.66
CA ALA A 550 12.49 7.44 2.26
C ALA A 550 12.06 8.87 2.59
N PHE A 551 11.43 9.56 1.65
CA PHE A 551 10.98 10.95 1.77
C PHE A 551 9.52 11.07 1.30
N PRO A 552 8.54 10.71 2.16
CA PRO A 552 7.13 10.77 1.81
C PRO A 552 6.59 12.20 1.89
N LYS A 553 5.51 12.48 1.16
CA LYS A 553 4.75 13.72 1.32
C LYS A 553 3.69 13.56 2.42
N ASN A 554 3.32 14.69 3.04
CA ASN A 554 2.27 14.75 4.06
C ASN A 554 0.86 14.65 3.43
N ASN A 555 -0.18 14.71 4.26
CA ASN A 555 -1.59 14.62 3.81
C ASN A 555 -2.01 15.76 2.86
N SER A 556 -1.26 16.87 2.83
CA SER A 556 -1.50 18.00 1.91
C SER A 556 -0.65 17.91 0.63
N GLY A 557 0.01 16.78 0.38
CA GLY A 557 0.86 16.60 -0.79
C GLY A 557 2.19 17.37 -0.75
N ARG A 558 2.59 17.88 0.43
CA ARG A 558 3.82 18.64 0.57
C ARG A 558 4.97 17.79 1.09
N ASP A 559 6.14 18.00 0.52
CA ASP A 559 7.41 17.64 1.14
C ASP A 559 7.81 18.76 2.11
N VAL A 560 7.61 18.54 3.39
CA VAL A 560 7.88 19.56 4.43
C VAL A 560 9.37 19.69 4.78
N MET A 561 10.22 18.79 4.29
CA MET A 561 11.66 18.82 4.50
C MET A 561 12.34 19.81 3.53
N ILE A 562 11.96 19.76 2.25
CA ILE A 562 12.53 20.63 1.21
C ILE A 562 11.57 21.74 0.78
N ASP A 563 10.42 21.87 1.45
CA ASP A 563 9.36 22.83 1.17
C ASP A 563 8.85 22.79 -0.30
N ALA A 564 8.58 21.58 -0.80
CA ALA A 564 7.99 21.40 -2.12
C ALA A 564 6.47 21.09 -2.03
N PRO A 565 5.63 21.57 -2.98
CA PRO A 565 5.97 22.48 -4.08
C PRO A 565 6.31 23.90 -3.57
N SER A 566 7.17 24.59 -4.31
CA SER A 566 7.63 25.94 -4.03
C SER A 566 7.36 26.88 -5.20
N LYS A 567 7.49 28.19 -4.97
CA LYS A 567 7.44 29.18 -6.04
C LYS A 567 8.69 29.08 -6.93
N ILE A 568 8.51 29.29 -8.22
CA ILE A 568 9.60 29.52 -9.17
C ILE A 568 9.75 31.04 -9.41
N ASP A 569 10.91 31.48 -9.82
CA ASP A 569 11.18 32.89 -10.07
C ASP A 569 10.52 33.39 -11.38
N ASP A 570 10.35 34.71 -11.46
CA ASP A 570 9.67 35.35 -12.59
C ASP A 570 10.46 35.18 -13.91
N LEU A 571 11.80 35.13 -13.85
CA LEU A 571 12.64 34.92 -15.02
C LEU A 571 12.41 33.53 -15.61
N GLN A 572 12.30 32.50 -14.76
CA GLN A 572 12.00 31.14 -15.20
C GLN A 572 10.59 31.04 -15.80
N LEU A 573 9.60 31.76 -15.25
CA LEU A 573 8.26 31.84 -15.84
C LEU A 573 8.30 32.50 -17.21
N GLU A 574 9.06 33.58 -17.38
CA GLU A 574 9.23 34.29 -18.65
C GLU A 574 9.91 33.38 -19.70
N GLU A 575 10.99 32.68 -19.33
CA GLU A 575 11.67 31.70 -20.21
C GLU A 575 10.77 30.55 -20.66
N LEU A 576 9.77 30.19 -19.85
CA LEU A 576 8.77 29.17 -20.16
C LEU A 576 7.54 29.73 -20.87
N SER A 577 7.49 31.04 -21.14
CA SER A 577 6.30 31.73 -21.68
C SER A 577 5.03 31.50 -20.85
N LEU A 578 5.15 31.41 -19.54
CA LEU A 578 4.07 31.15 -18.60
C LEU A 578 3.69 32.39 -17.79
N LYS A 579 2.41 32.49 -17.46
CA LYS A 579 1.87 33.51 -16.58
C LYS A 579 0.97 32.90 -15.52
N LEU A 580 1.22 33.22 -14.25
CA LEU A 580 0.39 32.74 -13.15
C LEU A 580 -0.90 33.57 -13.06
N ASN A 581 -2.05 32.88 -13.01
CA ASN A 581 -3.36 33.48 -12.71
C ASN A 581 -3.82 32.97 -11.35
N ILE A 582 -3.30 33.57 -10.27
CA ILE A 582 -3.65 33.18 -8.90
C ILE A 582 -4.96 33.87 -8.54
N LYS A 583 -6.00 33.09 -8.23
CA LYS A 583 -7.23 33.61 -7.65
C LYS A 583 -6.92 34.09 -6.23
N SER A 584 -7.18 35.36 -5.95
CA SER A 584 -7.05 35.98 -4.62
C SER A 584 -8.04 35.40 -3.61
#